data_2cebfbcab7fe5dbdf089456e5d9859c5
#
_entry.id   2cebfbcab7fe5dbdf089456e5d9859c5
#
_cell.length_a   1.000
_cell.length_b   1.000
_cell.length_c   1.000
_cell.angle_alpha   90.00
_cell.angle_beta   90.00
_cell.angle_gamma   90.00
#
_symmetry.space_group_name_H-M   'P 1'
#
loop_
_entity.id
_entity.type
_entity.pdbx_description
1 polymer ?
#
loop_
_entity_poly.entity_id
_entity_poly.type
_entity_poly.pdbx_seq_one_letter_code
_entity_poly.pdbx_strand_id
1 'polypeptide(L)'
;TSGIEIPEAGCDFYDIKLVPHGVIRTENYYSKVTNSWRPICVYTPASYDKNKKKKYPVLYIQHGGGEDQRGWATQGRTAQILDNLIAEGKATEMIVVIANGNVSHGGYNRKGMEPFIAEMTENIIPYIEENYRVSTKQSDRAIAGLSMGGGQSFYAGLQNTQLFSAVGIFSSGIFGGIASANAFNAEK
;
A
#
# COMPACT_ATOMS: atom_id res chain seq x y z
N THR A 1 9.26 17.90 4.91
CA THR A 1 9.93 17.94 3.60
C THR A 1 9.04 18.72 2.65
N SER A 2 9.60 19.69 1.94
CA SER A 2 8.90 20.48 0.92
C SER A 2 9.38 20.03 -0.45
N GLY A 3 8.46 19.92 -1.41
CA GLY A 3 8.75 19.61 -2.81
C GLY A 3 8.38 20.78 -3.72
N ILE A 4 9.11 20.94 -4.80
CA ILE A 4 8.76 21.83 -5.91
C ILE A 4 8.48 20.95 -7.11
N GLU A 5 7.37 21.18 -7.77
CA GLU A 5 7.03 20.53 -9.02
C GLU A 5 7.33 21.44 -10.19
N ILE A 6 8.06 20.89 -11.16
CA ILE A 6 8.34 21.56 -12.44
C ILE A 6 7.60 20.76 -13.51
N PRO A 7 6.50 21.27 -14.08
CA PRO A 7 5.75 20.57 -15.12
C PRO A 7 6.61 20.30 -16.35
N GLU A 8 6.47 19.10 -16.92
CA GLU A 8 7.13 18.71 -18.17
C GLU A 8 6.09 18.45 -19.26
N ALA A 9 6.29 18.98 -20.45
CA ALA A 9 5.39 18.75 -21.56
C ALA A 9 5.32 17.27 -21.93
N GLY A 10 4.10 16.72 -22.04
CA GLY A 10 3.86 15.30 -22.35
C GLY A 10 3.87 14.36 -21.14
N CYS A 11 4.12 14.85 -19.94
CA CYS A 11 4.03 14.09 -18.70
C CYS A 11 2.73 14.42 -17.93
N ASP A 12 1.59 14.05 -18.50
CA ASP A 12 0.27 14.40 -17.98
C ASP A 12 -0.45 13.27 -17.21
N PHE A 13 0.19 12.11 -17.03
CA PHE A 13 -0.43 10.93 -16.42
C PHE A 13 -0.86 11.15 -14.96
N TYR A 14 -0.27 12.12 -14.27
CA TYR A 14 -0.55 12.49 -12.89
C TYR A 14 -1.32 13.81 -12.76
N ASP A 15 -1.70 14.44 -13.87
CA ASP A 15 -2.47 15.67 -13.85
C ASP A 15 -3.95 15.42 -13.50
N ILE A 16 -4.61 16.47 -13.01
CA ILE A 16 -6.06 16.43 -12.81
C ILE A 16 -6.71 16.57 -14.19
N LYS A 17 -7.31 15.48 -14.69
CA LYS A 17 -8.03 15.43 -15.98
C LYS A 17 -9.55 15.48 -15.77
N LEU A 18 -10.30 15.78 -16.81
CA LEU A 18 -11.77 15.75 -16.79
C LEU A 18 -12.28 14.30 -16.87
N VAL A 19 -12.12 13.57 -15.80
CA VAL A 19 -12.55 12.18 -15.63
C VAL A 19 -13.28 12.01 -14.29
N PRO A 20 -14.01 10.90 -14.06
CA PRO A 20 -14.57 10.64 -12.74
C PRO A 20 -13.46 10.49 -11.68
N HIS A 21 -13.58 11.25 -10.59
CA HIS A 21 -12.58 11.27 -9.53
C HIS A 21 -12.96 10.39 -8.33
N GLY A 22 -12.00 9.64 -7.84
CA GLY A 22 -12.05 8.95 -6.56
C GLY A 22 -11.78 9.89 -5.38
N VAL A 23 -11.76 9.32 -4.19
CA VAL A 23 -11.57 10.07 -2.93
C VAL A 23 -10.50 9.43 -2.09
N ILE A 24 -9.57 10.22 -1.56
CA ILE A 24 -8.68 9.79 -0.48
C ILE A 24 -9.32 10.16 0.87
N ARG A 25 -9.57 9.15 1.69
CA ARG A 25 -10.04 9.28 3.06
C ARG A 25 -8.85 9.17 4.00
N THR A 26 -8.75 10.09 4.95
CA THR A 26 -7.76 10.02 6.03
C THR A 26 -8.48 9.64 7.31
N GLU A 27 -8.09 8.53 7.89
CA GLU A 27 -8.74 7.93 9.05
C GLU A 27 -7.68 7.50 10.08
N ASN A 28 -8.14 7.06 11.24
CA ASN A 28 -7.29 6.47 12.26
C ASN A 28 -7.85 5.10 12.65
N TYR A 29 -6.97 4.13 12.79
CA TYR A 29 -7.28 2.83 13.37
C TYR A 29 -6.44 2.60 14.62
N TYR A 30 -6.92 1.75 15.52
CA TYR A 30 -6.14 1.37 16.70
C TYR A 30 -5.26 0.17 16.39
N SER A 31 -3.95 0.34 16.56
CA SER A 31 -2.97 -0.73 16.41
C SER A 31 -2.71 -1.43 17.72
N LYS A 32 -2.95 -2.73 17.77
CA LYS A 32 -2.58 -3.58 18.91
C LYS A 32 -1.07 -3.80 18.98
N VAL A 33 -0.37 -3.79 17.85
CA VAL A 33 1.08 -3.96 17.75
C VAL A 33 1.83 -2.79 18.38
N THR A 34 1.39 -1.56 18.10
CA THR A 34 2.01 -0.35 18.64
C THR A 34 1.32 0.19 19.88
N ASN A 35 0.17 -0.41 20.27
CA ASN A 35 -0.71 0.04 21.34
C ASN A 35 -1.05 1.53 21.23
N SER A 36 -1.42 1.98 20.01
CA SER A 36 -1.68 3.39 19.72
C SER A 36 -2.61 3.59 18.54
N TRP A 37 -3.23 4.78 18.46
CA TRP A 37 -3.95 5.21 17.26
C TRP A 37 -2.98 5.57 16.15
N ARG A 38 -3.21 5.04 14.96
CA ARG A 38 -2.36 5.23 13.78
C ARG A 38 -3.16 5.75 12.60
N PRO A 39 -2.62 6.76 11.88
CA PRO A 39 -3.27 7.30 10.70
C PRO A 39 -3.12 6.35 9.49
N ILE A 40 -4.14 6.36 8.64
CA ILE A 40 -4.18 5.63 7.38
C ILE A 40 -4.89 6.47 6.30
N CYS A 41 -4.40 6.43 5.06
CA CYS A 41 -5.05 7.01 3.91
C CYS A 41 -5.61 5.89 3.03
N VAL A 42 -6.86 6.03 2.59
CA VAL A 42 -7.55 5.04 1.75
C VAL A 42 -8.13 5.74 0.54
N TYR A 43 -7.63 5.41 -0.63
CA TYR A 43 -8.25 5.80 -1.90
C TYR A 43 -9.41 4.86 -2.23
N THR A 44 -10.52 5.44 -2.62
CA THR A 44 -11.69 4.71 -3.15
C THR A 44 -12.05 5.28 -4.52
N PRO A 45 -12.31 4.43 -5.54
CA PRO A 45 -12.61 4.89 -6.90
C PRO A 45 -13.95 5.62 -6.98
N ALA A 46 -14.16 6.40 -8.04
CA ALA A 46 -15.36 7.24 -8.23
C ALA A 46 -16.70 6.48 -8.15
N SER A 47 -16.70 5.18 -8.47
CA SER A 47 -17.89 4.32 -8.38
C SER A 47 -18.20 3.86 -6.95
N TYR A 48 -17.26 4.02 -6.02
CA TYR A 48 -17.38 3.43 -4.68
C TYR A 48 -18.63 3.85 -3.93
N ASP A 49 -18.92 5.14 -3.86
CA ASP A 49 -20.08 5.63 -3.12
C ASP A 49 -21.40 5.39 -3.87
N LYS A 50 -21.36 5.20 -5.18
CA LYS A 50 -22.52 4.96 -6.04
C LYS A 50 -22.93 3.48 -6.07
N ASN A 51 -21.97 2.54 -6.09
CA ASN A 51 -22.22 1.10 -6.17
C ASN A 51 -22.03 0.41 -4.82
N LYS A 52 -23.08 0.35 -4.02
CA LYS A 52 -23.05 -0.22 -2.67
C LYS A 52 -22.90 -1.75 -2.61
N LYS A 53 -23.05 -2.45 -3.74
CA LYS A 53 -22.97 -3.92 -3.80
C LYS A 53 -21.60 -4.40 -4.30
N LYS A 54 -20.83 -3.55 -4.99
CA LYS A 54 -19.54 -3.93 -5.56
C LYS A 54 -18.49 -4.08 -4.46
N LYS A 55 -17.73 -5.17 -4.52
CA LYS A 55 -16.48 -5.37 -3.79
C LYS A 55 -15.31 -5.09 -4.72
N TYR A 56 -14.27 -4.49 -4.20
CA TYR A 56 -13.13 -4.01 -4.97
C TYR A 56 -11.86 -4.79 -4.61
N PRO A 57 -10.98 -5.08 -5.57
CA PRO A 57 -9.62 -5.52 -5.25
C PRO A 57 -8.88 -4.45 -4.46
N VAL A 58 -7.83 -4.85 -3.76
CA VAL A 58 -7.12 -3.96 -2.84
C VAL A 58 -5.60 -4.02 -3.11
N LEU A 59 -4.99 -2.84 -3.21
CA LEU A 59 -3.56 -2.63 -3.23
C LEU A 59 -3.13 -1.96 -1.92
N TYR A 60 -2.27 -2.61 -1.16
CA TYR A 60 -1.56 -2.00 -0.03
C TYR A 60 -0.24 -1.44 -0.54
N ILE A 61 -0.01 -0.11 -0.39
CA ILE A 61 1.22 0.54 -0.85
C ILE A 61 1.96 1.18 0.32
N GLN A 62 3.27 0.87 0.42
CA GLN A 62 4.12 1.30 1.53
C GLN A 62 5.12 2.36 1.09
N HIS A 63 5.28 3.39 1.92
CA HIS A 63 6.20 4.51 1.69
C HIS A 63 7.66 4.16 2.01
N GLY A 64 8.60 5.00 1.58
CA GLY A 64 10.02 4.90 1.88
C GLY A 64 10.37 5.36 3.30
N GLY A 65 11.62 5.13 3.70
CA GLY A 65 12.14 5.63 4.98
C GLY A 65 12.04 7.15 5.08
N GLY A 66 11.64 7.65 6.25
CA GLY A 66 11.48 9.09 6.50
C GLY A 66 10.17 9.71 6.00
N GLU A 67 9.27 8.90 5.43
CA GLU A 67 7.95 9.31 4.98
C GLU A 67 6.85 8.77 5.92
N ASP A 68 5.59 9.01 5.56
CA ASP A 68 4.40 8.52 6.24
C ASP A 68 3.27 8.21 5.23
N GLN A 69 2.07 7.90 5.72
CA GLN A 69 0.90 7.60 4.89
C GLN A 69 0.50 8.70 3.90
N ARG A 70 0.99 9.94 4.08
CA ARG A 70 0.70 11.06 3.18
C ARG A 70 1.58 11.07 1.93
N GLY A 71 2.75 10.42 1.98
CA GLY A 71 3.71 10.43 0.86
C GLY A 71 3.05 10.02 -0.46
N TRP A 72 2.51 8.81 -0.53
CA TRP A 72 1.80 8.33 -1.72
C TRP A 72 0.47 9.03 -1.96
N ALA A 73 -0.25 9.43 -0.88
CA ALA A 73 -1.54 10.09 -0.99
C ALA A 73 -1.44 11.49 -1.62
N THR A 74 -0.36 12.23 -1.36
CA THR A 74 -0.17 13.62 -1.81
C THR A 74 0.91 13.73 -2.89
N GLN A 75 2.18 13.55 -2.54
CA GLN A 75 3.31 13.69 -3.48
C GLN A 75 3.28 12.63 -4.58
N GLY A 76 2.91 11.38 -4.24
CA GLY A 76 2.76 10.27 -5.19
C GLY A 76 1.50 10.35 -6.05
N ARG A 77 0.61 11.34 -5.82
CA ARG A 77 -0.59 11.62 -6.63
C ARG A 77 -1.43 10.37 -6.95
N THR A 78 -1.56 9.47 -5.98
CA THR A 78 -2.25 8.18 -6.15
C THR A 78 -3.64 8.33 -6.74
N ALA A 79 -4.43 9.32 -6.28
CA ALA A 79 -5.79 9.51 -6.78
C ALA A 79 -5.79 9.91 -8.26
N GLN A 80 -5.00 10.92 -8.63
CA GLN A 80 -4.95 11.42 -10.01
C GLN A 80 -4.49 10.34 -10.99
N ILE A 81 -3.43 9.62 -10.64
CA ILE A 81 -2.88 8.54 -11.47
C ILE A 81 -3.93 7.43 -11.67
N LEU A 82 -4.59 6.99 -10.59
CA LEU A 82 -5.58 5.93 -10.68
C LEU A 82 -6.85 6.38 -11.41
N ASP A 83 -7.35 7.57 -11.15
CA ASP A 83 -8.51 8.12 -11.85
C ASP A 83 -8.28 8.15 -13.36
N ASN A 84 -7.10 8.62 -13.79
CA ASN A 84 -6.73 8.67 -15.20
C ASN A 84 -6.61 7.25 -15.79
N LEU A 85 -5.88 6.34 -15.12
CA LEU A 85 -5.70 4.96 -15.61
C LEU A 85 -7.00 4.18 -15.66
N ILE A 86 -7.90 4.38 -14.69
CA ILE A 86 -9.22 3.74 -14.68
C ILE A 86 -10.09 4.28 -15.82
N ALA A 87 -10.09 5.59 -16.05
CA ALA A 87 -10.84 6.21 -17.14
C ALA A 87 -10.33 5.78 -18.52
N GLU A 88 -9.02 5.55 -18.66
CA GLU A 88 -8.38 5.03 -19.87
C GLU A 88 -8.56 3.50 -20.06
N GLY A 89 -9.19 2.80 -19.12
CA GLY A 89 -9.32 1.33 -19.12
C GLY A 89 -8.01 0.57 -18.91
N LYS A 90 -6.96 1.25 -18.44
CA LYS A 90 -5.64 0.67 -18.17
C LYS A 90 -5.51 0.09 -16.76
N ALA A 91 -6.36 0.50 -15.85
CA ALA A 91 -6.45 -0.06 -14.50
C ALA A 91 -7.88 -0.45 -14.15
N THR A 92 -8.02 -1.53 -13.38
CA THR A 92 -9.29 -1.90 -12.77
C THR A 92 -9.57 -1.00 -11.57
N GLU A 93 -10.84 -0.65 -11.35
CA GLU A 93 -11.26 0.04 -10.14
C GLU A 93 -10.86 -0.76 -8.91
N MET A 94 -10.04 -0.16 -8.05
CA MET A 94 -9.51 -0.77 -6.84
C MET A 94 -9.52 0.20 -5.66
N ILE A 95 -9.43 -0.34 -4.46
CA ILE A 95 -9.10 0.42 -3.26
C ILE A 95 -7.58 0.41 -3.09
N VAL A 96 -6.98 1.57 -2.76
CA VAL A 96 -5.57 1.64 -2.38
C VAL A 96 -5.44 2.08 -0.94
N VAL A 97 -4.71 1.29 -0.17
CA VAL A 97 -4.48 1.48 1.25
C VAL A 97 -3.05 1.95 1.46
N ILE A 98 -2.90 3.13 2.03
CA ILE A 98 -1.62 3.77 2.29
C ILE A 98 -1.49 3.92 3.80
N ALA A 99 -0.83 2.96 4.43
CA ALA A 99 -0.61 2.97 5.87
C ALA A 99 0.73 3.63 6.25
N ASN A 100 0.87 4.02 7.50
CA ASN A 100 2.16 4.43 8.03
C ASN A 100 2.99 3.18 8.37
N GLY A 101 4.03 2.91 7.59
CA GLY A 101 4.91 1.76 7.75
C GLY A 101 5.93 1.88 8.89
N ASN A 102 6.00 3.03 9.59
CA ASN A 102 6.90 3.24 10.72
C ASN A 102 6.34 2.57 11.98
N VAL A 103 6.47 1.25 12.10
CA VAL A 103 5.91 0.45 13.20
C VAL A 103 6.93 0.19 14.29
N SER A 104 8.21 0.02 13.92
CA SER A 104 9.30 -0.23 14.86
C SER A 104 10.63 0.30 14.34
N HIS A 105 11.61 0.44 15.24
CA HIS A 105 12.99 0.78 14.91
C HIS A 105 13.90 -0.45 14.82
N GLY A 106 13.35 -1.65 14.59
CA GLY A 106 14.04 -2.94 14.63
C GLY A 106 15.02 -3.25 13.49
N GLY A 107 15.21 -2.30 12.55
CA GLY A 107 16.09 -2.47 11.39
C GLY A 107 15.37 -3.12 10.19
N TYR A 108 16.14 -3.32 9.10
CA TYR A 108 15.61 -3.75 7.78
C TYR A 108 15.83 -5.24 7.49
N ASN A 109 16.19 -6.05 8.48
CA ASN A 109 16.27 -7.50 8.32
C ASN A 109 14.94 -8.18 8.65
N ARG A 110 14.83 -9.49 8.41
CA ARG A 110 13.61 -10.28 8.65
C ARG A 110 13.01 -10.00 10.03
N LYS A 111 13.80 -10.11 11.09
CA LYS A 111 13.35 -9.90 12.49
C LYS A 111 12.84 -8.48 12.72
N GLY A 112 13.51 -7.47 12.16
CA GLY A 112 13.11 -6.08 12.26
C GLY A 112 11.80 -5.77 11.49
N MET A 113 11.43 -6.61 10.52
CA MET A 113 10.18 -6.47 9.76
C MET A 113 8.98 -7.20 10.38
N GLU A 114 9.19 -8.11 11.34
CA GLU A 114 8.09 -8.83 12.00
C GLU A 114 7.00 -7.92 12.58
N PRO A 115 7.31 -6.79 13.26
CA PRO A 115 6.26 -5.89 13.73
C PRO A 115 5.41 -5.29 12.61
N PHE A 116 6.01 -4.98 11.45
CA PHE A 116 5.25 -4.50 10.30
C PHE A 116 4.34 -5.60 9.72
N ILE A 117 4.84 -6.84 9.66
CA ILE A 117 4.06 -7.98 9.19
C ILE A 117 2.85 -8.20 10.09
N ALA A 118 3.05 -8.19 11.41
CA ALA A 118 1.97 -8.28 12.38
C ALA A 118 0.99 -7.10 12.25
N GLU A 119 1.49 -5.87 12.07
CA GLU A 119 0.65 -4.69 11.84
C GLU A 119 -0.23 -4.84 10.61
N MET A 120 0.34 -5.34 9.52
CA MET A 120 -0.40 -5.57 8.27
C MET A 120 -1.46 -6.65 8.43
N THR A 121 -1.10 -7.79 9.02
CA THR A 121 -1.97 -8.97 9.07
C THR A 121 -3.01 -8.94 10.20
N GLU A 122 -2.68 -8.32 11.33
CA GLU A 122 -3.53 -8.32 12.53
C GLU A 122 -4.35 -7.04 12.73
N ASN A 123 -3.93 -5.94 12.11
CA ASN A 123 -4.60 -4.65 12.28
C ASN A 123 -5.07 -4.05 10.95
N ILE A 124 -4.18 -3.81 9.97
CA ILE A 124 -4.53 -3.07 8.76
C ILE A 124 -5.50 -3.85 7.88
N ILE A 125 -5.18 -5.10 7.51
CA ILE A 125 -6.07 -5.92 6.66
C ILE A 125 -7.44 -6.12 7.31
N PRO A 126 -7.55 -6.54 8.58
CA PRO A 126 -8.83 -6.65 9.26
C PRO A 126 -9.63 -5.34 9.30
N TYR A 127 -8.97 -4.22 9.62
CA TYR A 127 -9.61 -2.91 9.62
C TYR A 127 -10.21 -2.54 8.25
N ILE A 128 -9.48 -2.78 7.18
CA ILE A 128 -9.94 -2.50 5.82
C ILE A 128 -11.09 -3.42 5.42
N GLU A 129 -11.03 -4.70 5.75
CA GLU A 129 -12.10 -5.66 5.46
C GLU A 129 -13.39 -5.37 6.23
N GLU A 130 -13.28 -4.83 7.44
CA GLU A 130 -14.44 -4.45 8.26
C GLU A 130 -15.09 -3.15 7.79
N ASN A 131 -14.29 -2.15 7.38
CA ASN A 131 -14.78 -0.79 7.13
C ASN A 131 -15.00 -0.47 5.64
N TYR A 132 -14.45 -1.28 4.72
CA TYR A 132 -14.52 -1.06 3.29
C TYR A 132 -15.05 -2.28 2.53
N ARG A 133 -15.71 -2.01 1.40
CA ARG A 133 -16.19 -3.08 0.50
C ARG A 133 -15.05 -3.61 -0.37
N VAL A 134 -14.18 -4.40 0.23
CA VAL A 134 -13.05 -5.05 -0.45
C VAL A 134 -13.36 -6.54 -0.68
N SER A 135 -12.73 -7.09 -1.72
CA SER A 135 -12.65 -8.54 -1.88
C SER A 135 -11.67 -9.13 -0.86
N THR A 136 -12.06 -10.22 -0.23
CA THR A 136 -11.20 -10.95 0.71
C THR A 136 -10.41 -12.06 0.05
N LYS A 137 -10.57 -12.24 -1.28
CA LYS A 137 -9.84 -13.25 -2.05
C LYS A 137 -8.36 -12.88 -2.18
N GLN A 138 -7.50 -13.85 -2.03
CA GLN A 138 -6.06 -13.70 -2.25
C GLN A 138 -5.75 -13.15 -3.66
N SER A 139 -6.47 -13.61 -4.71
CA SER A 139 -6.30 -13.14 -6.09
C SER A 139 -6.55 -11.65 -6.30
N ASP A 140 -7.27 -11.01 -5.41
CA ASP A 140 -7.71 -9.62 -5.49
C ASP A 140 -6.93 -8.71 -4.51
N ARG A 141 -5.83 -9.23 -3.92
CA ARG A 141 -5.03 -8.49 -2.95
C ARG A 141 -3.56 -8.45 -3.37
N ALA A 142 -3.00 -7.25 -3.41
CA ALA A 142 -1.60 -7.00 -3.71
C ALA A 142 -0.96 -6.11 -2.64
N ILE A 143 0.36 -6.23 -2.49
CA ILE A 143 1.17 -5.34 -1.66
C ILE A 143 2.35 -4.81 -2.48
N ALA A 144 2.68 -3.53 -2.33
CA ALA A 144 3.81 -2.92 -3.00
C ALA A 144 4.45 -1.85 -2.12
N GLY A 145 5.70 -1.49 -2.40
CA GLY A 145 6.36 -0.43 -1.65
C GLY A 145 7.69 0.01 -2.21
N LEU A 146 8.13 1.19 -1.77
CA LEU A 146 9.37 1.83 -2.18
C LEU A 146 10.40 1.75 -1.05
N SER A 147 11.66 1.43 -1.37
CA SER A 147 12.78 1.45 -0.42
C SER A 147 12.49 0.64 0.84
N MET A 148 12.36 1.28 2.02
CA MET A 148 11.90 0.63 3.26
C MET A 148 10.59 -0.14 3.02
N GLY A 149 9.61 0.49 2.39
CA GLY A 149 8.32 -0.12 2.05
C GLY A 149 8.44 -1.28 1.06
N GLY A 150 9.46 -1.25 0.17
CA GLY A 150 9.79 -2.38 -0.70
C GLY A 150 10.27 -3.59 0.11
N GLY A 151 11.13 -3.39 1.11
CA GLY A 151 11.55 -4.42 2.06
C GLY A 151 10.36 -4.96 2.88
N GLN A 152 9.51 -4.08 3.38
CA GLN A 152 8.29 -4.46 4.09
C GLN A 152 7.36 -5.31 3.21
N SER A 153 7.16 -4.90 1.96
CA SER A 153 6.33 -5.63 1.00
C SER A 153 6.94 -7.00 0.64
N PHE A 154 8.26 -7.07 0.50
CA PHE A 154 8.98 -8.32 0.27
C PHE A 154 8.73 -9.32 1.39
N TYR A 155 9.00 -8.94 2.63
CA TYR A 155 8.86 -9.86 3.76
C TYR A 155 7.38 -10.19 4.06
N ALA A 156 6.50 -9.20 4.05
CA ALA A 156 5.07 -9.43 4.28
C ALA A 156 4.44 -10.31 3.20
N GLY A 157 4.75 -10.06 1.93
CA GLY A 157 4.19 -10.79 0.80
C GLY A 157 4.69 -12.23 0.73
N LEU A 158 6.01 -12.46 0.90
CA LEU A 158 6.56 -13.81 0.81
C LEU A 158 6.26 -14.69 2.02
N GLN A 159 6.12 -14.11 3.21
CA GLN A 159 5.70 -14.87 4.40
C GLN A 159 4.20 -15.16 4.43
N ASN A 160 3.40 -14.42 3.65
CA ASN A 160 1.94 -14.54 3.63
C ASN A 160 1.41 -14.71 2.21
N THR A 161 1.97 -15.66 1.46
CA THR A 161 1.57 -15.96 0.08
C THR A 161 0.09 -16.33 -0.05
N GLN A 162 -0.54 -16.81 1.01
CA GLN A 162 -1.98 -17.07 1.09
C GLN A 162 -2.82 -15.78 1.12
N LEU A 163 -2.22 -14.62 1.45
CA LEU A 163 -2.92 -13.34 1.52
C LEU A 163 -2.74 -12.50 0.25
N PHE A 164 -1.59 -12.59 -0.42
CA PHE A 164 -1.24 -11.71 -1.54
C PHE A 164 -1.00 -12.49 -2.82
N SER A 165 -1.61 -12.04 -3.92
CA SER A 165 -1.38 -12.59 -5.26
C SER A 165 -0.22 -11.91 -6.00
N ALA A 166 0.13 -10.69 -5.60
CA ALA A 166 1.20 -9.93 -6.22
C ALA A 166 1.97 -9.10 -5.19
N VAL A 167 3.28 -8.99 -5.41
CA VAL A 167 4.20 -8.21 -4.56
C VAL A 167 5.03 -7.30 -5.46
N GLY A 168 4.93 -5.98 -5.26
CA GLY A 168 5.73 -4.97 -5.96
C GLY A 168 6.87 -4.45 -5.07
N ILE A 169 8.11 -4.56 -5.54
CA ILE A 169 9.29 -4.14 -4.80
C ILE A 169 10.02 -3.08 -5.63
N PHE A 170 9.99 -1.82 -5.17
CA PHE A 170 10.57 -0.70 -5.89
C PHE A 170 11.77 -0.14 -5.14
N SER A 171 12.92 -0.03 -5.82
CA SER A 171 14.15 0.59 -5.32
C SER A 171 14.52 0.11 -3.90
N SER A 172 14.38 -1.17 -3.63
CA SER A 172 14.69 -1.81 -2.34
C SER A 172 15.73 -2.91 -2.53
N GLY A 173 16.63 -3.05 -1.54
CA GLY A 173 17.53 -4.19 -1.43
C GLY A 173 16.92 -5.30 -0.56
N ILE A 174 17.50 -6.50 -0.68
CA ILE A 174 17.28 -7.57 0.29
C ILE A 174 18.18 -7.27 1.50
N PHE A 175 17.60 -6.65 2.50
CA PHE A 175 18.32 -6.29 3.71
C PHE A 175 18.60 -7.54 4.55
N GLY A 176 19.87 -7.86 4.77
CA GLY A 176 20.33 -9.10 5.41
C GLY A 176 21.07 -10.04 4.47
N GLY A 177 21.21 -9.66 3.17
CA GLY A 177 22.00 -10.37 2.16
C GLY A 177 21.36 -11.68 1.68
N ILE A 178 22.10 -12.41 0.83
CA ILE A 178 21.68 -13.68 0.20
C ILE A 178 21.33 -14.75 1.25
N ALA A 179 21.98 -14.75 2.41
CA ALA A 179 21.66 -15.65 3.52
C ALA A 179 20.22 -15.50 4.02
N SER A 180 19.67 -14.26 4.01
CA SER A 180 18.27 -13.99 4.39
C SER A 180 17.29 -14.50 3.34
N ALA A 181 17.64 -14.46 2.06
CA ALA A 181 16.84 -15.02 0.98
C ALA A 181 16.85 -16.57 1.02
N ASN A 182 17.98 -17.18 1.35
CA ASN A 182 18.10 -18.63 1.47
C ASN A 182 17.31 -19.19 2.67
N ALA A 183 17.09 -18.41 3.73
CA ALA A 183 16.24 -18.81 4.85
C ALA A 183 14.78 -19.02 4.45
N PHE A 184 14.29 -18.34 3.40
CA PHE A 184 12.96 -18.59 2.84
C PHE A 184 12.83 -19.93 2.12
N ASN A 185 13.93 -20.46 1.59
CA ASN A 185 13.94 -21.74 0.86
C ASN A 185 14.19 -22.96 1.75
N ALA A 186 14.67 -22.74 2.98
CA ALA A 186 15.02 -23.84 3.90
C ALA A 186 13.85 -24.30 4.78
N GLU A 187 12.74 -23.57 4.82
CA GLU A 187 11.56 -23.88 5.64
C GLU A 187 10.34 -24.40 4.80
N LYS A 188 10.55 -24.69 3.53
CA LYS A 188 9.60 -25.37 2.64
C LYS A 188 10.15 -26.74 2.22
#